data_a0e24146c8b5b22d30f188f2eeea899e
#
_entry.id   a0e24146c8b5b22d30f188f2eeea899e
#
_cell.length_a   1.000
_cell.length_b   1.000
_cell.length_c   1.000
_cell.angle_alpha   90.00
_cell.angle_beta   90.00
_cell.angle_gamma   90.00
#
_symmetry.space_group_name_H-M   'P 1'
#
loop_
_entity.id
_entity.type
_entity.pdbx_description
1 polymer ?
#
loop_
_entity_poly.entity_id
_entity_poly.type
_entity_poly.pdbx_seq_one_letter_code
_entity_poly.pdbx_strand_id
1 'polypeptide(L)'
;MKEKTETFNQGKRYFFYILMFAILGWFIFMQIFGANERSSDTSAASVIYSGTVTWQKPDGTTQEISVPGTYKVPVGDTMVLTIQLPDDLTDTCFAIRSSLQDVDFYVGDNLRTSYSTHKTRLVGKNSASRYVFCPVYASDAGKELRIELTTYTSNYTGVVNPVYCGNKADIWIYIFSRYGLETYIAFFILFAGIVTILFSFALGLVYHTRFDMEYLGWCMVMGAVWMLGESKFRQILVPNASALGSLCFVMILLCPIPILFFADSLQKGLHHRFYVCLGSIAMINFAVCTILTAAGIADYIETMPVSHGILAITVATIFVHLFQYIRTEKNKTDRLLLIGLLAAILCIAVETTSVYFVTLMSGLFVGAGMLILLFVNIVRAIKNVQDIELKRQQSEIRKN
;
A
#
# COMPACT_ATOMS: atom_id res chain seq x y z
N MET A 1 -33.85 40.93 17.92
CA MET A 1 -33.39 40.16 19.10
C MET A 1 -33.07 38.72 18.74
N LYS A 2 -33.81 38.01 17.88
CA LYS A 2 -33.48 36.66 17.37
C LYS A 2 -32.15 36.59 16.61
N GLU A 3 -31.88 37.52 15.75
CA GLU A 3 -30.68 37.55 14.91
C GLU A 3 -29.37 37.70 15.73
N LYS A 4 -29.37 38.52 16.80
CA LYS A 4 -28.24 38.62 17.73
C LYS A 4 -28.02 37.34 18.56
N THR A 5 -29.05 36.56 18.81
CA THR A 5 -28.95 35.30 19.55
C THR A 5 -28.41 34.17 18.66
N GLU A 6 -28.73 34.18 17.37
CA GLU A 6 -28.21 33.23 16.38
C GLU A 6 -26.72 33.45 16.09
N THR A 7 -26.31 34.72 15.92
CA THR A 7 -24.88 35.07 15.70
C THR A 7 -24.03 34.78 16.92
N PHE A 8 -24.57 34.98 18.13
CA PHE A 8 -23.90 34.62 19.41
C PHE A 8 -23.75 33.09 19.57
N ASN A 9 -24.75 32.34 19.17
CA ASN A 9 -24.67 30.86 19.19
C ASN A 9 -23.70 30.32 18.10
N GLN A 10 -23.65 30.93 16.95
CA GLN A 10 -22.67 30.58 15.89
C GLN A 10 -21.24 30.85 16.37
N GLY A 11 -20.96 32.02 16.97
CA GLY A 11 -19.64 32.32 17.52
C GLY A 11 -19.17 31.33 18.58
N LYS A 12 -20.06 30.88 19.47
CA LYS A 12 -19.75 29.81 20.46
C LYS A 12 -19.46 28.48 19.81
N ARG A 13 -20.17 28.09 18.75
CA ARG A 13 -19.91 26.87 17.97
C ARG A 13 -18.54 26.89 17.32
N TYR A 14 -18.19 27.99 16.65
CA TYR A 14 -16.86 28.13 16.03
C TYR A 14 -15.75 28.10 17.08
N PHE A 15 -15.91 28.79 18.21
CA PHE A 15 -14.94 28.74 19.30
C PHE A 15 -14.75 27.32 19.82
N PHE A 16 -15.84 26.56 20.00
CA PHE A 16 -15.77 25.15 20.44
C PHE A 16 -15.02 24.29 19.43
N TYR A 17 -15.29 24.42 18.12
CA TYR A 17 -14.57 23.67 17.10
C TYR A 17 -13.08 24.04 17.07
N ILE A 18 -12.74 25.32 17.13
CA ILE A 18 -11.34 25.78 17.17
C ILE A 18 -10.63 25.20 18.39
N LEU A 19 -11.26 25.23 19.56
CA LEU A 19 -10.71 24.68 20.78
C LEU A 19 -10.49 23.17 20.65
N MET A 20 -11.47 22.45 20.10
CA MET A 20 -11.38 21.00 19.91
C MET A 20 -10.25 20.62 18.94
N PHE A 21 -10.14 21.35 17.82
CA PHE A 21 -9.03 21.14 16.88
C PHE A 21 -7.67 21.50 17.49
N ALA A 22 -7.61 22.54 18.32
CA ALA A 22 -6.38 22.91 19.03
C ALA A 22 -5.95 21.81 20.02
N ILE A 23 -6.91 21.24 20.78
CA ILE A 23 -6.65 20.13 21.71
C ILE A 23 -6.18 18.89 20.94
N LEU A 24 -6.87 18.53 19.85
CA LEU A 24 -6.46 17.40 19.00
C LEU A 24 -5.08 17.62 18.38
N GLY A 25 -4.81 18.83 17.87
CA GLY A 25 -3.52 19.21 17.34
C GLY A 25 -2.41 19.13 18.38
N TRP A 26 -2.67 19.61 19.60
CA TRP A 26 -1.77 19.48 20.73
C TRP A 26 -1.51 18.01 21.09
N PHE A 27 -2.55 17.19 21.13
CA PHE A 27 -2.41 15.76 21.40
C PHE A 27 -1.55 15.05 20.35
N ILE A 28 -1.79 15.34 19.06
CA ILE A 28 -0.96 14.81 17.95
C ILE A 28 0.47 15.30 18.09
N PHE A 29 0.68 16.58 18.38
CA PHE A 29 2.01 17.15 18.60
C PHE A 29 2.76 16.41 19.74
N MET A 30 2.08 16.17 20.86
CA MET A 30 2.66 15.41 21.98
C MET A 30 3.00 13.97 21.60
N GLN A 31 2.21 13.33 20.72
CA GLN A 31 2.52 11.98 20.24
C GLN A 31 3.75 11.94 19.33
N ILE A 32 3.99 12.98 18.52
CA ILE A 32 5.11 13.05 17.58
C ILE A 32 6.39 13.53 18.26
N PHE A 33 6.28 14.53 19.11
CA PHE A 33 7.44 15.25 19.70
C PHE A 33 7.62 14.97 21.20
N GLY A 34 6.69 14.29 21.85
CA GLY A 34 6.80 13.90 23.25
C GLY A 34 7.90 12.86 23.47
N ALA A 35 8.38 12.75 24.70
CA ALA A 35 9.33 11.73 25.08
C ALA A 35 8.74 10.34 24.79
N ASN A 36 9.57 9.45 24.25
CA ASN A 36 9.15 8.08 24.04
C ASN A 36 9.03 7.38 25.39
N GLU A 37 7.79 7.23 25.87
CA GLU A 37 7.48 6.61 27.17
C GLU A 37 7.67 5.07 27.17
N ARG A 38 8.21 4.52 26.07
CA ARG A 38 8.58 3.11 26.09
C ARG A 38 9.57 2.89 27.21
N SER A 39 9.22 2.01 28.14
CA SER A 39 10.12 1.51 29.16
C SER A 39 11.48 1.26 28.51
N SER A 40 12.47 2.02 28.95
CA SER A 40 13.85 1.78 28.59
C SER A 40 14.34 0.57 29.36
N ASP A 41 13.75 -0.59 29.14
CA ASP A 41 14.47 -1.82 29.43
C ASP A 41 15.72 -1.74 28.57
N THR A 42 16.81 -1.44 29.24
CA THR A 42 18.13 -1.14 28.70
C THR A 42 18.78 -2.29 27.93
N SER A 43 18.02 -3.33 27.67
CA SER A 43 18.33 -4.48 26.83
C SER A 43 17.63 -4.47 25.48
N ALA A 44 17.24 -3.31 24.94
CA ALA A 44 16.91 -3.22 23.51
C ALA A 44 18.18 -3.46 22.68
N ALA A 45 18.76 -4.65 22.84
CA ALA A 45 19.66 -5.24 21.88
C ALA A 45 19.01 -5.09 20.50
N SER A 46 19.77 -4.62 19.53
CA SER A 46 19.29 -4.47 18.16
C SER A 46 18.58 -5.75 17.76
N VAL A 47 17.27 -5.69 17.50
CA VAL A 47 16.46 -6.84 17.06
C VAL A 47 16.96 -7.36 15.70
N ILE A 48 17.74 -6.54 14.98
CA ILE A 48 18.41 -6.94 13.74
C ILE A 48 19.65 -7.74 14.12
N TYR A 49 19.72 -8.96 13.60
CA TYR A 49 20.91 -9.80 13.79
C TYR A 49 22.12 -9.17 13.11
N SER A 50 23.19 -8.97 13.86
CA SER A 50 24.44 -8.33 13.41
C SER A 50 25.62 -9.32 13.34
N GLY A 51 25.38 -10.59 13.61
CA GLY A 51 26.42 -11.63 13.53
C GLY A 51 26.72 -12.07 12.09
N THR A 52 27.69 -12.94 11.95
CA THR A 52 28.10 -13.50 10.68
C THR A 52 27.04 -14.40 10.08
N VAL A 53 26.71 -14.18 8.81
CA VAL A 53 25.86 -15.06 8.00
C VAL A 53 26.71 -15.59 6.85
N THR A 54 26.75 -16.90 6.69
CA THR A 54 27.47 -17.55 5.61
C THR A 54 26.48 -18.14 4.59
N TRP A 55 26.84 -18.05 3.31
CA TRP A 55 26.12 -18.68 2.22
C TRP A 55 26.88 -19.93 1.78
N GLN A 56 26.23 -21.08 1.90
CA GLN A 56 26.72 -22.33 1.36
C GLN A 56 26.31 -22.47 -0.10
N LYS A 57 27.27 -22.39 -1.02
CA LYS A 57 27.02 -22.49 -2.46
C LYS A 57 26.84 -23.95 -2.88
N PRO A 58 26.18 -24.18 -4.06
CA PRO A 58 26.00 -25.53 -4.59
C PRO A 58 27.31 -26.28 -4.89
N ASP A 59 28.41 -25.55 -5.10
CA ASP A 59 29.75 -26.13 -5.28
C ASP A 59 30.43 -26.56 -4.00
N GLY A 60 29.75 -26.44 -2.84
CA GLY A 60 30.26 -26.77 -1.51
C GLY A 60 31.13 -25.69 -0.89
N THR A 61 31.40 -24.57 -1.58
CA THR A 61 32.12 -23.44 -1.00
C THR A 61 31.23 -22.61 -0.09
N THR A 62 31.78 -22.05 0.98
CA THR A 62 31.11 -21.14 1.88
C THR A 62 31.63 -19.72 1.70
N GLN A 63 30.73 -18.77 1.72
CA GLN A 63 31.05 -17.34 1.60
C GLN A 63 30.32 -16.55 2.68
N GLU A 64 31.04 -15.73 3.41
CA GLU A 64 30.42 -14.74 4.30
C GLU A 64 29.70 -13.68 3.46
N ILE A 65 28.47 -13.33 3.86
CA ILE A 65 27.61 -12.41 3.14
C ILE A 65 27.07 -11.30 4.05
N SER A 66 26.83 -10.14 3.46
CA SER A 66 26.10 -9.05 4.11
C SER A 66 24.60 -9.27 4.03
N VAL A 67 23.90 -9.11 5.14
CA VAL A 67 22.45 -9.21 5.22
C VAL A 67 21.90 -7.89 5.77
N PRO A 68 20.96 -7.22 5.06
CA PRO A 68 20.30 -7.63 3.81
C PRO A 68 21.19 -7.49 2.57
N GLY A 69 20.86 -8.27 1.51
CA GLY A 69 21.59 -8.23 0.25
C GLY A 69 20.87 -8.94 -0.90
N THR A 70 21.47 -8.86 -2.10
CA THR A 70 20.98 -9.60 -3.28
C THR A 70 22.15 -10.31 -3.94
N TYR A 71 22.00 -11.59 -4.18
CA TYR A 71 23.04 -12.49 -4.67
C TYR A 71 22.57 -13.20 -5.94
N LYS A 72 23.51 -13.67 -6.75
CA LYS A 72 23.19 -14.39 -7.99
C LYS A 72 22.89 -15.85 -7.66
N VAL A 73 21.62 -16.20 -7.67
CA VAL A 73 21.11 -17.56 -7.50
C VAL A 73 20.19 -17.86 -8.67
N PRO A 74 20.31 -19.04 -9.34
CA PRO A 74 19.38 -19.43 -10.41
C PRO A 74 17.93 -19.55 -9.87
N VAL A 75 16.96 -19.32 -10.75
CA VAL A 75 15.54 -19.49 -10.40
C VAL A 75 15.24 -20.95 -10.12
N GLY A 76 14.58 -21.22 -9.00
CA GLY A 76 14.26 -22.56 -8.55
C GLY A 76 15.33 -23.20 -7.66
N ASP A 77 16.54 -22.65 -7.63
CA ASP A 77 17.59 -23.14 -6.74
C ASP A 77 17.39 -22.61 -5.31
N THR A 78 17.82 -23.41 -4.35
CA THR A 78 17.76 -23.07 -2.92
C THR A 78 19.04 -22.36 -2.50
N MET A 79 18.90 -21.16 -1.94
CA MET A 79 19.98 -20.47 -1.28
C MET A 79 20.04 -20.91 0.18
N VAL A 80 21.17 -21.48 0.60
CA VAL A 80 21.38 -21.99 1.95
C VAL A 80 22.21 -21.00 2.75
N LEU A 81 21.62 -20.41 3.79
CA LEU A 81 22.28 -19.52 4.73
C LEU A 81 22.52 -20.23 6.04
N THR A 82 23.69 -20.01 6.66
CA THR A 82 24.04 -20.62 7.94
C THR A 82 24.50 -19.56 8.94
N ILE A 83 24.09 -19.77 10.18
CA ILE A 83 24.40 -18.95 11.34
C ILE A 83 24.84 -19.88 12.46
N GLN A 84 26.02 -19.66 13.03
CA GLN A 84 26.46 -20.39 14.20
C GLN A 84 25.78 -19.83 15.45
N LEU A 85 25.04 -20.67 16.17
CA LEU A 85 24.40 -20.28 17.42
C LEU A 85 25.47 -20.21 18.54
N PRO A 86 25.42 -19.17 19.42
CA PRO A 86 26.36 -19.03 20.51
C PRO A 86 26.19 -20.12 21.58
N ASP A 87 27.25 -20.42 22.32
CA ASP A 87 27.25 -21.41 23.38
C ASP A 87 26.45 -20.98 24.63
N ASP A 88 26.29 -19.67 24.82
CA ASP A 88 25.52 -19.04 25.90
C ASP A 88 24.08 -18.66 25.46
N LEU A 89 23.56 -19.39 24.47
CA LEU A 89 22.24 -19.14 23.92
C LEU A 89 21.15 -19.22 25.00
N THR A 90 20.28 -18.22 24.99
CA THR A 90 18.99 -18.24 25.72
C THR A 90 17.84 -18.45 24.75
N ASP A 91 16.69 -18.84 25.27
CA ASP A 91 15.47 -18.97 24.45
C ASP A 91 15.19 -17.68 23.69
N THR A 92 15.18 -17.77 22.37
CA THR A 92 15.02 -16.63 21.47
C THR A 92 14.28 -17.05 20.19
N CYS A 93 14.04 -16.09 19.31
CA CYS A 93 13.40 -16.34 18.04
C CYS A 93 14.19 -15.66 16.92
N PHE A 94 14.55 -16.43 15.90
CA PHE A 94 15.04 -15.86 14.64
C PHE A 94 13.87 -15.64 13.70
N ALA A 95 13.94 -14.59 12.90
CA ALA A 95 12.93 -14.34 11.89
C ALA A 95 13.54 -13.74 10.63
N ILE A 96 12.97 -14.07 9.49
CA ILE A 96 13.27 -13.46 8.20
C ILE A 96 11.97 -13.16 7.45
N ARG A 97 11.94 -12.08 6.68
CA ARG A 97 10.83 -11.84 5.75
C ARG A 97 11.09 -12.58 4.45
N SER A 98 10.19 -13.48 4.06
CA SER A 98 10.21 -14.04 2.72
C SER A 98 9.81 -12.97 1.68
N SER A 99 10.49 -12.93 0.55
CA SER A 99 10.16 -12.07 -0.59
C SER A 99 9.71 -12.95 -1.76
N LEU A 100 8.46 -13.41 -1.73
CA LEU A 100 7.90 -14.41 -2.64
C LEU A 100 8.71 -15.71 -2.67
N GLN A 101 9.29 -16.07 -1.52
CA GLN A 101 10.17 -17.24 -1.34
C GLN A 101 9.53 -18.25 -0.40
N ASP A 102 9.83 -19.52 -0.62
CA ASP A 102 9.70 -20.55 0.39
C ASP A 102 10.83 -20.38 1.40
N VAL A 103 10.58 -20.67 2.67
CA VAL A 103 11.56 -20.49 3.74
C VAL A 103 11.50 -21.68 4.68
N ASP A 104 12.60 -22.40 4.80
CA ASP A 104 12.76 -23.50 5.75
C ASP A 104 13.88 -23.16 6.75
N PHE A 105 13.59 -23.35 8.02
CA PHE A 105 14.55 -23.22 9.11
C PHE A 105 14.89 -24.59 9.70
N TYR A 106 16.18 -24.89 9.76
CA TYR A 106 16.72 -26.06 10.43
C TYR A 106 17.60 -25.63 11.61
N VAL A 107 17.56 -26.42 12.69
CA VAL A 107 18.49 -26.28 13.82
C VAL A 107 19.23 -27.62 13.94
N GLY A 108 20.54 -27.58 13.62
CA GLY A 108 21.24 -28.80 13.25
C GLY A 108 20.57 -29.50 12.07
N ASP A 109 20.29 -30.80 12.19
CA ASP A 109 19.63 -31.54 11.11
C ASP A 109 18.09 -31.52 11.17
N ASN A 110 17.49 -30.84 12.16
CA ASN A 110 16.06 -30.90 12.40
C ASN A 110 15.35 -29.73 11.75
N LEU A 111 14.38 -29.98 10.86
CA LEU A 111 13.46 -28.97 10.35
C LEU A 111 12.61 -28.41 11.50
N ARG A 112 12.79 -27.14 11.82
CA ARG A 112 12.11 -26.48 12.93
C ARG A 112 10.87 -25.71 12.49
N THR A 113 10.97 -25.00 11.37
CA THR A 113 9.87 -24.20 10.80
C THR A 113 9.95 -24.26 9.29
N SER A 114 8.82 -24.51 8.65
CA SER A 114 8.68 -24.48 7.19
C SER A 114 7.57 -23.55 6.77
N TYR A 115 7.81 -22.78 5.74
CA TYR A 115 6.82 -21.94 5.09
C TYR A 115 6.92 -22.08 3.58
N SER A 116 5.89 -22.67 2.98
CA SER A 116 5.70 -22.73 1.53
C SER A 116 4.21 -22.72 1.22
N THR A 117 3.81 -21.92 0.24
CA THR A 117 2.47 -21.95 -0.34
C THR A 117 2.50 -22.31 -1.83
N HIS A 118 3.68 -22.60 -2.36
CA HIS A 118 3.89 -22.90 -3.77
C HIS A 118 2.95 -24.01 -4.27
N LYS A 119 2.84 -25.13 -3.54
CA LYS A 119 2.02 -26.30 -3.92
C LYS A 119 0.55 -26.20 -3.51
N THR A 120 0.20 -25.31 -2.60
CA THR A 120 -1.16 -25.20 -2.03
C THR A 120 -1.93 -23.97 -2.52
N ARG A 121 -1.27 -23.09 -3.26
CA ARG A 121 -1.84 -21.88 -3.78
C ARG A 121 -2.76 -22.18 -4.97
N LEU A 122 -3.95 -21.53 -5.01
CA LEU A 122 -4.91 -21.70 -6.11
C LEU A 122 -4.49 -20.96 -7.39
N VAL A 123 -3.78 -19.85 -7.24
CA VAL A 123 -3.38 -18.97 -8.35
C VAL A 123 -1.95 -18.49 -8.12
N GLY A 124 -1.10 -18.60 -9.13
CA GLY A 124 0.31 -18.23 -9.08
C GLY A 124 1.20 -19.33 -8.50
N LYS A 125 2.51 -19.21 -8.74
CA LYS A 125 3.52 -20.22 -8.41
C LYS A 125 4.42 -19.88 -7.21
N ASN A 126 4.48 -18.61 -6.79
CA ASN A 126 5.34 -18.17 -5.68
C ASN A 126 4.63 -18.15 -4.35
N SER A 127 5.35 -18.38 -3.27
CA SER A 127 4.84 -18.20 -1.91
C SER A 127 4.66 -16.71 -1.60
N ALA A 128 3.59 -16.36 -0.88
CA ALA A 128 3.35 -14.96 -0.51
C ALA A 128 4.41 -14.47 0.49
N SER A 129 4.86 -13.22 0.34
CA SER A 129 5.83 -12.64 1.28
C SER A 129 5.23 -12.52 2.67
N ARG A 130 5.95 -13.01 3.69
CA ARG A 130 5.59 -12.88 5.11
C ARG A 130 6.83 -13.00 5.99
N TYR A 131 6.71 -12.66 7.27
CA TYR A 131 7.72 -12.97 8.28
C TYR A 131 7.57 -14.42 8.73
N VAL A 132 8.65 -15.18 8.63
CA VAL A 132 8.74 -16.57 9.11
C VAL A 132 9.59 -16.57 10.37
N PHE A 133 9.05 -17.14 11.45
CA PHE A 133 9.65 -17.13 12.78
C PHE A 133 10.10 -18.53 13.14
N CYS A 134 11.35 -18.67 13.59
CA CYS A 134 11.94 -19.91 14.08
C CYS A 134 12.28 -19.77 15.56
N PRO A 135 11.60 -20.46 16.48
CA PRO A 135 11.99 -20.50 17.87
C PRO A 135 13.28 -21.32 18.03
N VAL A 136 14.20 -20.80 18.81
CA VAL A 136 15.48 -21.42 19.15
C VAL A 136 15.62 -21.43 20.65
N TYR A 137 16.03 -22.54 21.22
CA TYR A 137 16.04 -22.78 22.65
C TYR A 137 17.46 -22.87 23.19
N ALA A 138 17.65 -22.70 24.49
CA ALA A 138 18.94 -22.86 25.14
C ALA A 138 19.59 -24.23 24.85
N SER A 139 18.79 -25.29 24.65
CA SER A 139 19.28 -26.64 24.25
C SER A 139 19.85 -26.71 22.83
N ASP A 140 19.72 -25.66 22.07
CA ASP A 140 20.27 -25.54 20.70
C ASP A 140 21.61 -24.81 20.67
N ALA A 141 22.17 -24.44 21.83
CA ALA A 141 23.47 -23.79 21.96
C ALA A 141 24.55 -24.58 21.21
N GLY A 142 25.43 -23.86 20.51
CA GLY A 142 26.52 -24.42 19.72
C GLY A 142 26.11 -25.15 18.44
N LYS A 143 24.80 -25.26 18.13
CA LYS A 143 24.34 -25.83 16.84
C LYS A 143 24.36 -24.80 15.73
N GLU A 144 24.25 -25.28 14.50
CA GLU A 144 24.07 -24.47 13.30
C GLU A 144 22.57 -24.19 13.07
N LEU A 145 22.22 -22.92 12.86
CA LEU A 145 20.92 -22.50 12.33
C LEU A 145 21.06 -22.34 10.82
N ARG A 146 20.33 -23.16 10.05
CA ARG A 146 20.32 -23.13 8.60
C ARG A 146 18.99 -22.58 8.11
N ILE A 147 19.05 -21.60 7.20
CA ILE A 147 17.90 -20.95 6.57
C ILE A 147 17.97 -21.23 5.07
N GLU A 148 16.97 -21.92 4.55
CA GLU A 148 16.86 -22.25 3.14
C GLU A 148 15.82 -21.34 2.48
N LEU A 149 16.22 -20.66 1.40
CA LEU A 149 15.38 -19.72 0.66
C LEU A 149 15.25 -20.20 -0.79
N THR A 150 14.03 -20.51 -1.23
CA THR A 150 13.75 -20.94 -2.61
C THR A 150 12.72 -20.03 -3.25
N THR A 151 12.97 -19.56 -4.49
CA THR A 151 12.01 -18.76 -5.24
C THR A 151 11.89 -19.24 -6.68
N TYR A 152 10.69 -19.11 -7.23
CA TYR A 152 10.34 -19.56 -8.58
C TYR A 152 10.17 -18.38 -9.57
N THR A 153 10.66 -17.19 -9.19
CA THR A 153 10.66 -15.99 -10.05
C THR A 153 12.02 -15.31 -10.05
N SER A 154 12.41 -14.75 -11.18
CA SER A 154 13.68 -14.03 -11.35
C SER A 154 13.77 -12.75 -10.51
N ASN A 155 12.63 -12.15 -10.15
CA ASN A 155 12.60 -10.86 -9.49
C ASN A 155 13.13 -10.89 -8.04
N TYR A 156 13.02 -12.04 -7.37
CA TYR A 156 13.38 -12.18 -5.95
C TYR A 156 14.35 -13.33 -5.66
N THR A 157 14.90 -13.96 -6.71
CA THR A 157 15.93 -14.98 -6.52
C THR A 157 17.18 -14.34 -5.92
N GLY A 158 17.75 -15.00 -4.90
CA GLY A 158 18.94 -14.52 -4.20
C GLY A 158 18.73 -13.27 -3.34
N VAL A 159 17.50 -12.78 -3.17
CA VAL A 159 17.21 -11.67 -2.24
C VAL A 159 17.16 -12.20 -0.81
N VAL A 160 18.01 -11.65 0.05
CA VAL A 160 18.07 -11.94 1.49
C VAL A 160 17.63 -10.69 2.25
N ASN A 161 16.52 -10.79 2.96
CA ASN A 161 16.03 -9.72 3.82
C ASN A 161 16.80 -9.71 5.17
N PRO A 162 16.69 -8.63 5.97
CA PRO A 162 17.25 -8.61 7.30
C PRO A 162 16.81 -9.83 8.12
N VAL A 163 17.76 -10.45 8.79
CA VAL A 163 17.50 -11.46 9.79
C VAL A 163 17.28 -10.76 11.14
N TYR A 164 16.24 -11.15 11.82
CA TYR A 164 15.90 -10.63 13.15
C TYR A 164 16.18 -11.70 14.19
N CYS A 165 16.63 -11.27 15.36
CA CYS A 165 16.87 -12.14 16.50
C CYS A 165 16.39 -11.46 17.78
N GLY A 166 15.61 -12.15 18.60
CA GLY A 166 15.09 -11.61 19.86
C GLY A 166 13.75 -12.23 20.23
N ASN A 167 13.06 -11.65 21.21
CA ASN A 167 11.71 -12.05 21.54
C ASN A 167 10.77 -11.73 20.36
N LYS A 168 9.86 -12.63 20.05
CA LYS A 168 8.89 -12.45 18.94
C LYS A 168 8.07 -11.16 19.08
N ALA A 169 7.72 -10.77 20.31
CA ALA A 169 7.00 -9.51 20.56
C ALA A 169 7.86 -8.30 20.21
N ASP A 170 9.13 -8.30 20.60
CA ASP A 170 10.05 -7.19 20.33
C ASP A 170 10.32 -7.03 18.81
N ILE A 171 10.44 -8.15 18.10
CA ILE A 171 10.54 -8.16 16.63
C ILE A 171 9.30 -7.48 16.01
N TRP A 172 8.09 -7.83 16.47
CA TRP A 172 6.87 -7.20 15.97
C TRP A 172 6.78 -5.71 16.34
N ILE A 173 7.16 -5.33 17.56
CA ILE A 173 7.20 -3.92 18.00
C ILE A 173 8.16 -3.12 17.12
N TYR A 174 9.35 -3.67 16.83
CA TYR A 174 10.31 -3.05 15.92
C TYR A 174 9.73 -2.85 14.51
N ILE A 175 9.15 -3.90 13.91
CA ILE A 175 8.53 -3.83 12.59
C ILE A 175 7.40 -2.80 12.59
N PHE A 176 6.60 -2.77 13.66
CA PHE A 176 5.47 -1.87 13.78
C PHE A 176 5.89 -0.40 13.91
N SER A 177 6.95 -0.13 14.68
CA SER A 177 7.48 1.22 14.82
C SER A 177 8.00 1.79 13.50
N ARG A 178 8.49 0.92 12.61
CA ARG A 178 9.09 1.34 11.35
C ARG A 178 8.10 1.43 10.19
N TYR A 179 7.13 0.54 10.13
CA TYR A 179 6.22 0.39 8.96
C TYR A 179 4.73 0.55 9.32
N GLY A 180 4.40 0.82 10.59
CA GLY A 180 2.99 0.90 11.02
C GLY A 180 2.24 2.07 10.41
N LEU A 181 2.89 3.22 10.24
CA LEU A 181 2.28 4.44 9.72
C LEU A 181 1.63 4.22 8.33
N GLU A 182 2.31 3.52 7.43
CA GLU A 182 1.78 3.20 6.10
C GLU A 182 0.47 2.41 6.18
N THR A 183 0.42 1.46 7.10
CA THR A 183 -0.77 0.62 7.32
C THR A 183 -1.93 1.43 7.91
N TYR A 184 -1.68 2.35 8.83
CA TYR A 184 -2.72 3.25 9.36
C TYR A 184 -3.27 4.18 8.28
N ILE A 185 -2.40 4.76 7.47
CA ILE A 185 -2.81 5.60 6.32
C ILE A 185 -3.67 4.79 5.37
N ALA A 186 -3.29 3.55 5.05
CA ALA A 186 -4.06 2.69 4.17
C ALA A 186 -5.45 2.37 4.71
N PHE A 187 -5.60 2.08 6.01
CA PHE A 187 -6.91 1.89 6.63
C PHE A 187 -7.77 3.16 6.61
N PHE A 188 -7.17 4.30 6.88
CA PHE A 188 -7.89 5.58 6.83
C PHE A 188 -8.40 5.87 5.41
N ILE A 189 -7.57 5.65 4.38
CA ILE A 189 -7.95 5.85 2.98
C ILE A 189 -9.03 4.84 2.56
N LEU A 190 -8.91 3.58 3.00
CA LEU A 190 -9.93 2.56 2.73
C LEU A 190 -11.29 2.97 3.28
N PHE A 191 -11.33 3.39 4.55
CA PHE A 191 -12.54 3.88 5.19
C PHE A 191 -13.11 5.09 4.45
N ALA A 192 -12.28 6.09 4.15
CA ALA A 192 -12.71 7.28 3.42
C ALA A 192 -13.22 6.97 2.02
N GLY A 193 -12.59 6.03 1.31
CA GLY A 193 -13.03 5.57 -0.01
C GLY A 193 -14.41 4.88 0.04
N ILE A 194 -14.61 3.98 1.01
CA ILE A 194 -15.91 3.32 1.22
C ILE A 194 -17.00 4.35 1.55
N VAL A 195 -16.73 5.28 2.48
CA VAL A 195 -17.68 6.34 2.83
C VAL A 195 -18.02 7.19 1.61
N THR A 196 -17.03 7.50 0.77
CA THR A 196 -17.24 8.25 -0.48
C THR A 196 -18.18 7.51 -1.44
N ILE A 197 -17.99 6.21 -1.65
CA ILE A 197 -18.86 5.40 -2.52
C ILE A 197 -20.28 5.37 -1.97
N LEU A 198 -20.43 5.08 -0.66
CA LEU A 198 -21.75 5.04 -0.03
C LEU A 198 -22.45 6.40 -0.07
N PHE A 199 -21.71 7.49 0.14
CA PHE A 199 -22.27 8.83 0.06
C PHE A 199 -22.68 9.19 -1.37
N SER A 200 -21.86 8.89 -2.37
CA SER A 200 -22.21 9.05 -3.79
C SER A 200 -23.47 8.28 -4.17
N PHE A 201 -23.58 7.03 -3.70
CA PHE A 201 -24.75 6.20 -3.91
C PHE A 201 -26.01 6.78 -3.24
N ALA A 202 -25.90 7.20 -1.98
CA ALA A 202 -27.01 7.83 -1.25
C ALA A 202 -27.49 9.13 -1.94
N LEU A 203 -26.58 9.98 -2.38
CA LEU A 203 -26.93 11.17 -3.15
C LEU A 203 -27.60 10.79 -4.49
N GLY A 204 -27.09 9.76 -5.16
CA GLY A 204 -27.69 9.24 -6.39
C GLY A 204 -29.15 8.79 -6.22
N LEU A 205 -29.46 8.13 -5.10
CA LEU A 205 -30.84 7.73 -4.76
C LEU A 205 -31.76 8.93 -4.46
N VAL A 206 -31.25 9.93 -3.73
CA VAL A 206 -32.03 11.10 -3.34
C VAL A 206 -32.31 12.03 -4.52
N TYR A 207 -31.29 12.27 -5.35
CA TYR A 207 -31.38 13.25 -6.45
C TYR A 207 -31.59 12.63 -7.82
N HIS A 208 -31.66 11.30 -7.92
CA HIS A 208 -31.83 10.55 -9.19
C HIS A 208 -30.81 10.91 -10.26
N THR A 209 -29.58 11.26 -9.83
CA THR A 209 -28.46 11.64 -10.70
C THR A 209 -27.21 10.84 -10.34
N ARG A 210 -26.34 10.58 -11.34
CA ARG A 210 -25.05 9.95 -11.07
C ARG A 210 -24.02 10.99 -10.68
N PHE A 211 -23.22 10.67 -9.67
CA PHE A 211 -22.14 11.50 -9.19
C PHE A 211 -20.81 10.88 -9.55
N ASP A 212 -19.93 11.66 -10.13
CA ASP A 212 -18.56 11.27 -10.53
C ASP A 212 -17.62 10.96 -9.35
N MET A 213 -18.02 11.34 -8.15
CA MET A 213 -17.32 11.04 -6.89
C MET A 213 -17.13 9.55 -6.64
N GLU A 214 -18.01 8.71 -7.15
CA GLU A 214 -17.91 7.26 -7.01
C GLU A 214 -16.61 6.72 -7.64
N TYR A 215 -16.18 7.26 -8.80
CA TYR A 215 -14.93 6.86 -9.44
C TYR A 215 -13.72 7.14 -8.55
N LEU A 216 -13.73 8.30 -7.87
CA LEU A 216 -12.69 8.67 -6.94
C LEU A 216 -12.69 7.79 -5.70
N GLY A 217 -13.88 7.46 -5.18
CA GLY A 217 -14.03 6.50 -4.10
C GLY A 217 -13.44 5.12 -4.44
N TRP A 218 -13.73 4.61 -5.63
CA TRP A 218 -13.13 3.35 -6.12
C TRP A 218 -11.62 3.44 -6.26
N CYS A 219 -11.08 4.55 -6.77
CA CYS A 219 -9.64 4.78 -6.85
C CYS A 219 -8.98 4.71 -5.45
N MET A 220 -9.61 5.34 -4.44
CA MET A 220 -9.14 5.30 -3.07
C MET A 220 -9.20 3.89 -2.47
N VAL A 221 -10.30 3.15 -2.67
CA VAL A 221 -10.42 1.77 -2.19
C VAL A 221 -9.37 0.86 -2.83
N MET A 222 -9.19 0.94 -4.15
CA MET A 222 -8.20 0.13 -4.87
C MET A 222 -6.78 0.45 -4.41
N GLY A 223 -6.43 1.73 -4.27
CA GLY A 223 -5.13 2.17 -3.78
C GLY A 223 -4.87 1.72 -2.34
N ALA A 224 -5.87 1.84 -1.46
CA ALA A 224 -5.76 1.41 -0.07
C ALA A 224 -5.60 -0.11 0.06
N VAL A 225 -6.37 -0.90 -0.70
CA VAL A 225 -6.25 -2.37 -0.71
C VAL A 225 -4.88 -2.79 -1.26
N TRP A 226 -4.36 -2.10 -2.27
CA TRP A 226 -3.01 -2.31 -2.73
C TRP A 226 -1.98 -2.02 -1.62
N MET A 227 -2.06 -0.87 -0.93
CA MET A 227 -1.18 -0.54 0.19
C MET A 227 -1.25 -1.59 1.31
N LEU A 228 -2.45 -2.06 1.68
CA LEU A 228 -2.62 -3.12 2.68
C LEU A 228 -2.03 -4.44 2.22
N GLY A 229 -2.14 -4.75 0.93
CA GLY A 229 -1.55 -5.94 0.33
C GLY A 229 -0.02 -5.92 0.29
N GLU A 230 0.61 -4.75 0.17
CA GLU A 230 2.07 -4.56 0.27
C GLU A 230 2.55 -4.40 1.72
N SER A 231 1.64 -4.14 2.66
CA SER A 231 1.98 -3.93 4.07
C SER A 231 2.79 -5.07 4.66
N LYS A 232 3.78 -4.72 5.48
CA LYS A 232 4.57 -5.67 6.27
C LYS A 232 3.71 -6.44 7.29
N PHE A 233 2.50 -5.95 7.57
CA PHE A 233 1.54 -6.56 8.50
C PHE A 233 0.50 -7.46 7.83
N ARG A 234 0.57 -7.66 6.53
CA ARG A 234 -0.37 -8.46 5.75
C ARG A 234 -0.78 -9.77 6.45
N GLN A 235 0.18 -10.52 7.00
CA GLN A 235 -0.07 -11.79 7.68
C GLN A 235 -0.81 -11.68 9.03
N ILE A 236 -0.86 -10.48 9.63
CA ILE A 236 -1.65 -10.19 10.84
C ILE A 236 -3.05 -9.74 10.44
N LEU A 237 -3.17 -8.99 9.34
CA LEU A 237 -4.43 -8.42 8.88
C LEU A 237 -5.40 -9.50 8.37
N VAL A 238 -4.89 -10.52 7.68
CA VAL A 238 -5.71 -11.58 7.09
C VAL A 238 -5.06 -12.94 7.28
N PRO A 239 -5.89 -13.99 7.51
CA PRO A 239 -5.38 -15.37 7.63
C PRO A 239 -4.72 -15.85 6.34
N ASN A 240 -5.25 -15.47 5.16
CA ASN A 240 -4.74 -15.86 3.85
C ASN A 240 -3.94 -14.72 3.20
N ALA A 241 -2.66 -14.63 3.56
CA ALA A 241 -1.74 -13.63 3.02
C ALA A 241 -1.53 -13.78 1.49
N SER A 242 -1.69 -14.99 0.95
CA SER A 242 -1.58 -15.25 -0.49
C SER A 242 -2.75 -14.65 -1.26
N ALA A 243 -3.97 -14.78 -0.74
CA ALA A 243 -5.15 -14.18 -1.36
C ALA A 243 -5.07 -12.65 -1.36
N LEU A 244 -4.67 -12.04 -0.23
CA LEU A 244 -4.50 -10.58 -0.16
C LEU A 244 -3.37 -10.11 -1.08
N GLY A 245 -2.27 -10.85 -1.20
CA GLY A 245 -1.20 -10.56 -2.14
C GLY A 245 -1.66 -10.60 -3.60
N SER A 246 -2.47 -11.59 -3.99
CA SER A 246 -3.05 -11.65 -5.33
C SER A 246 -4.05 -10.50 -5.57
N LEU A 247 -4.89 -10.19 -4.59
CA LEU A 247 -5.83 -9.07 -4.65
C LEU A 247 -5.11 -7.72 -4.80
N CYS A 248 -3.96 -7.55 -4.15
CA CYS A 248 -3.10 -6.38 -4.28
C CYS A 248 -2.70 -6.13 -5.74
N PHE A 249 -2.24 -7.16 -6.45
CA PHE A 249 -1.91 -7.04 -7.86
C PHE A 249 -3.13 -6.75 -8.74
N VAL A 250 -4.26 -7.39 -8.47
CA VAL A 250 -5.52 -7.10 -9.17
C VAL A 250 -5.92 -5.63 -9.00
N MET A 251 -5.80 -5.09 -7.78
CA MET A 251 -6.14 -3.69 -7.52
C MET A 251 -5.26 -2.72 -8.31
N ILE A 252 -3.95 -2.93 -8.38
CA ILE A 252 -3.06 -2.04 -9.13
C ILE A 252 -3.30 -2.13 -10.66
N LEU A 253 -3.63 -3.33 -11.16
CA LEU A 253 -3.98 -3.52 -12.57
C LEU A 253 -5.26 -2.78 -12.98
N LEU A 254 -6.24 -2.71 -12.09
CA LEU A 254 -7.54 -2.07 -12.34
C LEU A 254 -7.57 -0.59 -11.95
N CYS A 255 -6.64 -0.11 -11.11
CA CYS A 255 -6.62 1.27 -10.61
C CYS A 255 -6.61 2.36 -11.71
N PRO A 256 -6.00 2.16 -12.90
CA PRO A 256 -6.08 3.14 -13.99
C PRO A 256 -7.51 3.45 -14.44
N ILE A 257 -8.43 2.50 -14.35
CA ILE A 257 -9.78 2.63 -14.90
C ILE A 257 -10.61 3.72 -14.20
N PRO A 258 -10.82 3.69 -12.86
CA PRO A 258 -11.60 4.72 -12.20
C PRO A 258 -10.94 6.09 -12.26
N ILE A 259 -9.61 6.20 -12.28
CA ILE A 259 -8.94 7.49 -12.39
C ILE A 259 -9.12 8.12 -13.78
N LEU A 260 -9.12 7.30 -14.84
CA LEU A 260 -9.44 7.74 -16.20
C LEU A 260 -10.87 8.28 -16.28
N PHE A 261 -11.86 7.56 -15.75
CA PHE A 261 -13.23 8.02 -15.75
C PHE A 261 -13.45 9.28 -14.90
N PHE A 262 -12.76 9.39 -13.78
CA PHE A 262 -12.81 10.62 -12.98
C PHE A 262 -12.19 11.81 -13.73
N ALA A 263 -11.04 11.63 -14.37
CA ALA A 263 -10.41 12.65 -15.18
C ALA A 263 -11.28 13.09 -16.37
N ASP A 264 -11.93 12.13 -17.02
CA ASP A 264 -12.89 12.38 -18.13
C ASP A 264 -14.08 13.22 -17.65
N SER A 265 -14.67 12.85 -16.51
CA SER A 265 -15.78 13.59 -15.91
C SER A 265 -15.39 15.03 -15.56
N LEU A 266 -14.22 15.27 -14.97
CA LEU A 266 -13.73 16.61 -14.66
C LEU A 266 -13.52 17.46 -15.91
N GLN A 267 -13.14 16.84 -17.03
CA GLN A 267 -12.94 17.49 -18.34
C GLN A 267 -14.21 17.53 -19.19
N LYS A 268 -15.35 17.18 -18.61
CA LYS A 268 -16.67 17.23 -19.29
C LYS A 268 -16.71 16.39 -20.57
N GLY A 269 -15.98 15.25 -20.60
CA GLY A 269 -15.95 14.32 -21.72
C GLY A 269 -15.10 14.77 -22.92
N LEU A 270 -14.28 15.81 -22.80
CA LEU A 270 -13.48 16.36 -23.91
C LEU A 270 -12.59 15.30 -24.58
N HIS A 271 -12.04 14.38 -23.82
CA HIS A 271 -11.13 13.32 -24.28
C HIS A 271 -11.69 11.91 -24.10
N HIS A 272 -13.03 11.77 -24.02
CA HIS A 272 -13.72 10.53 -23.70
C HIS A 272 -13.24 9.31 -24.48
N ARG A 273 -13.13 9.42 -25.81
CA ARG A 273 -12.69 8.28 -26.66
C ARG A 273 -11.28 7.79 -26.29
N PHE A 274 -10.40 8.72 -25.95
CA PHE A 274 -9.02 8.41 -25.57
C PHE A 274 -8.97 7.67 -24.21
N TYR A 275 -9.73 8.14 -23.24
CA TYR A 275 -9.80 7.53 -21.92
C TYR A 275 -10.48 6.16 -21.94
N VAL A 276 -11.52 5.98 -22.74
CA VAL A 276 -12.14 4.67 -22.96
C VAL A 276 -11.15 3.70 -23.62
N CYS A 277 -10.36 4.13 -24.61
CA CYS A 277 -9.35 3.30 -25.24
C CYS A 277 -8.28 2.84 -24.22
N LEU A 278 -7.73 3.74 -23.42
CA LEU A 278 -6.76 3.41 -22.38
C LEU A 278 -7.34 2.50 -21.30
N GLY A 279 -8.58 2.75 -20.88
CA GLY A 279 -9.30 1.89 -19.94
C GLY A 279 -9.51 0.48 -20.49
N SER A 280 -9.82 0.35 -21.80
CA SER A 280 -9.93 -0.93 -22.47
C SER A 280 -8.61 -1.68 -22.53
N ILE A 281 -7.49 -0.98 -22.81
CA ILE A 281 -6.15 -1.55 -22.77
C ILE A 281 -5.81 -2.06 -21.36
N ALA A 282 -6.11 -1.29 -20.31
CA ALA A 282 -5.90 -1.71 -18.92
C ALA A 282 -6.74 -2.95 -18.58
N MET A 283 -8.00 -3.02 -19.04
CA MET A 283 -8.85 -4.19 -18.83
C MET A 283 -8.34 -5.44 -19.56
N ILE A 284 -7.88 -5.30 -20.80
CA ILE A 284 -7.28 -6.39 -21.57
C ILE A 284 -6.00 -6.87 -20.86
N ASN A 285 -5.15 -5.95 -20.43
CA ASN A 285 -3.95 -6.29 -19.67
C ASN A 285 -4.27 -7.06 -18.40
N PHE A 286 -5.26 -6.60 -17.62
CA PHE A 286 -5.74 -7.33 -16.44
C PHE A 286 -6.19 -8.75 -16.79
N ALA A 287 -7.00 -8.93 -17.84
CA ALA A 287 -7.47 -10.24 -18.25
C ALA A 287 -6.30 -11.16 -18.66
N VAL A 288 -5.37 -10.66 -19.48
CA VAL A 288 -4.18 -11.42 -19.92
C VAL A 288 -3.31 -11.81 -18.72
N CYS A 289 -2.96 -10.88 -17.83
CA CYS A 289 -2.17 -11.16 -16.65
C CYS A 289 -2.84 -12.21 -15.74
N THR A 290 -4.17 -12.11 -15.57
CA THR A 290 -4.93 -13.05 -14.75
C THR A 290 -4.95 -14.45 -15.36
N ILE A 291 -5.15 -14.56 -16.68
CA ILE A 291 -5.11 -15.85 -17.39
C ILE A 291 -3.71 -16.47 -17.30
N LEU A 292 -2.65 -15.72 -17.52
CA LEU A 292 -1.27 -16.21 -17.43
C LEU A 292 -0.93 -16.71 -16.03
N THR A 293 -1.39 -15.98 -15.00
CA THR A 293 -1.16 -16.36 -13.60
C THR A 293 -1.99 -17.59 -13.22
N ALA A 294 -3.25 -17.67 -13.66
CA ALA A 294 -4.11 -18.83 -13.43
C ALA A 294 -3.60 -20.10 -14.14
N ALA A 295 -3.03 -19.94 -15.32
CA ALA A 295 -2.40 -21.05 -16.07
C ALA A 295 -1.03 -21.45 -15.51
N GLY A 296 -0.48 -20.74 -14.50
CA GLY A 296 0.87 -21.01 -13.95
C GLY A 296 2.02 -20.69 -14.90
N ILE A 297 1.75 -19.95 -16.01
CA ILE A 297 2.76 -19.58 -17.02
C ILE A 297 3.64 -18.45 -16.47
N ALA A 298 3.01 -17.38 -15.97
CA ALA A 298 3.71 -16.25 -15.39
C ALA A 298 2.90 -15.68 -14.21
N ASP A 299 3.56 -15.40 -13.10
CA ASP A 299 2.93 -14.72 -11.96
C ASP A 299 2.70 -13.23 -12.26
N TYR A 300 1.77 -12.60 -11.52
CA TYR A 300 1.52 -11.16 -11.61
C TYR A 300 2.80 -10.33 -11.51
N ILE A 301 3.75 -10.73 -10.66
CA ILE A 301 5.01 -9.98 -10.49
C ILE A 301 5.88 -10.01 -11.77
N GLU A 302 5.81 -11.09 -12.55
CA GLU A 302 6.58 -11.25 -13.80
C GLU A 302 5.98 -10.40 -14.93
N THR A 303 4.66 -10.16 -14.91
CA THR A 303 3.94 -9.31 -15.87
C THR A 303 3.89 -7.83 -15.47
N MET A 304 4.32 -7.50 -14.26
CA MET A 304 4.23 -6.15 -13.69
C MET A 304 4.94 -5.07 -14.51
N PRO A 305 6.11 -5.29 -15.15
CA PRO A 305 6.74 -4.26 -15.98
C PRO A 305 5.87 -3.76 -17.12
N VAL A 306 5.08 -4.64 -17.77
CA VAL A 306 4.12 -4.26 -18.83
C VAL A 306 3.01 -3.41 -18.23
N SER A 307 2.48 -3.82 -17.10
CA SER A 307 1.40 -3.11 -16.39
C SER A 307 1.84 -1.73 -15.91
N HIS A 308 3.07 -1.59 -15.41
CA HIS A 308 3.67 -0.31 -15.07
C HIS A 308 3.87 0.58 -16.31
N GLY A 309 4.22 0.00 -17.46
CA GLY A 309 4.28 0.72 -18.74
C GLY A 309 2.92 1.31 -19.13
N ILE A 310 1.85 0.52 -19.02
CA ILE A 310 0.47 0.97 -19.28
C ILE A 310 0.07 2.07 -18.28
N LEU A 311 0.38 1.90 -17.00
CA LEU A 311 0.12 2.90 -15.97
C LEU A 311 0.88 4.20 -16.28
N ALA A 312 2.14 4.13 -16.67
CA ALA A 312 2.96 5.30 -17.03
C ALA A 312 2.37 6.06 -18.23
N ILE A 313 1.93 5.34 -19.28
CA ILE A 313 1.25 5.95 -20.43
C ILE A 313 -0.06 6.61 -20.00
N THR A 314 -0.84 5.95 -19.13
CA THR A 314 -2.09 6.47 -18.59
C THR A 314 -1.84 7.77 -17.81
N VAL A 315 -0.88 7.75 -16.89
CA VAL A 315 -0.47 8.91 -16.09
C VAL A 315 -0.01 10.06 -16.97
N ALA A 316 0.86 9.80 -17.95
CA ALA A 316 1.36 10.81 -18.88
C ALA A 316 0.22 11.44 -19.72
N THR A 317 -0.71 10.61 -20.21
CA THR A 317 -1.86 11.07 -20.98
C THR A 317 -2.77 11.97 -20.17
N ILE A 318 -3.13 11.53 -18.94
CA ILE A 318 -3.97 12.33 -18.04
C ILE A 318 -3.24 13.64 -17.70
N PHE A 319 -1.94 13.59 -17.41
CA PHE A 319 -1.13 14.78 -17.11
C PHE A 319 -1.19 15.81 -18.23
N VAL A 320 -0.95 15.39 -19.47
CA VAL A 320 -0.97 16.30 -20.63
C VAL A 320 -2.36 16.92 -20.81
N HIS A 321 -3.41 16.10 -20.81
CA HIS A 321 -4.77 16.58 -20.99
C HIS A 321 -5.24 17.51 -19.85
N LEU A 322 -4.93 17.18 -18.60
CA LEU A 322 -5.26 18.02 -17.45
C LEU A 322 -4.50 19.35 -17.51
N PHE A 323 -3.22 19.32 -17.84
CA PHE A 323 -2.41 20.53 -17.92
C PHE A 323 -2.92 21.49 -19.00
N GLN A 324 -3.33 20.95 -20.16
CA GLN A 324 -3.96 21.76 -21.22
C GLN A 324 -5.29 22.34 -20.76
N TYR A 325 -6.14 21.52 -20.10
CA TYR A 325 -7.46 21.92 -19.66
C TYR A 325 -7.41 22.97 -18.53
N ILE A 326 -6.49 22.85 -17.56
CA ILE A 326 -6.30 23.82 -16.49
C ILE A 326 -6.03 25.23 -17.02
N ARG A 327 -5.32 25.35 -18.17
CA ARG A 327 -5.02 26.66 -18.78
C ARG A 327 -6.24 27.34 -19.35
N THR A 328 -7.25 26.59 -19.77
CA THR A 328 -8.47 27.08 -20.39
C THR A 328 -9.63 27.23 -19.41
N GLU A 329 -9.60 26.54 -18.28
CA GLU A 329 -10.69 26.55 -17.28
C GLU A 329 -10.69 27.88 -16.50
N LYS A 330 -11.83 28.57 -16.53
CA LYS A 330 -12.04 29.86 -15.89
C LYS A 330 -12.60 29.75 -14.47
N ASN A 331 -13.30 28.66 -14.15
CA ASN A 331 -13.88 28.46 -12.84
C ASN A 331 -12.79 28.10 -11.82
N LYS A 332 -12.64 28.94 -10.79
CA LYS A 332 -11.60 28.77 -9.76
C LYS A 332 -11.71 27.42 -9.02
N THR A 333 -12.91 26.97 -8.71
CA THR A 333 -13.14 25.71 -8.00
C THR A 333 -12.78 24.50 -8.87
N ASP A 334 -13.21 24.49 -10.15
CA ASP A 334 -12.87 23.41 -11.07
C ASP A 334 -11.36 23.37 -11.33
N ARG A 335 -10.73 24.54 -11.45
CA ARG A 335 -9.27 24.64 -11.58
C ARG A 335 -8.53 24.07 -10.36
N LEU A 336 -9.02 24.33 -9.14
CA LEU A 336 -8.45 23.76 -7.91
C LEU A 336 -8.55 22.23 -7.90
N LEU A 337 -9.71 21.68 -8.28
CA LEU A 337 -9.92 20.22 -8.37
C LEU A 337 -8.97 19.58 -9.38
N LEU A 338 -8.80 20.20 -10.55
CA LEU A 338 -7.87 19.73 -11.59
C LEU A 338 -6.41 19.75 -11.10
N ILE A 339 -6.01 20.81 -10.38
CA ILE A 339 -4.66 20.92 -9.80
C ILE A 339 -4.46 19.82 -8.75
N GLY A 340 -5.45 19.58 -7.89
CA GLY A 340 -5.39 18.52 -6.89
C GLY A 340 -5.26 17.13 -7.52
N LEU A 341 -6.02 16.84 -8.57
CA LEU A 341 -5.88 15.60 -9.33
C LEU A 341 -4.49 15.46 -9.96
N LEU A 342 -3.98 16.56 -10.54
CA LEU A 342 -2.64 16.57 -11.12
C LEU A 342 -1.56 16.28 -10.08
N ALA A 343 -1.65 16.87 -8.89
CA ALA A 343 -0.73 16.62 -7.78
C ALA A 343 -0.79 15.15 -7.32
N ALA A 344 -1.98 14.55 -7.22
CA ALA A 344 -2.15 13.15 -6.87
C ALA A 344 -1.53 12.22 -7.93
N ILE A 345 -1.70 12.53 -9.20
CA ILE A 345 -1.09 11.78 -10.32
C ILE A 345 0.44 11.86 -10.26
N LEU A 346 1.00 13.01 -9.93
CA LEU A 346 2.45 13.15 -9.74
C LEU A 346 2.95 12.28 -8.58
N CYS A 347 2.22 12.20 -7.47
CA CYS A 347 2.56 11.30 -6.37
C CYS A 347 2.59 9.82 -6.82
N ILE A 348 1.60 9.39 -7.61
CA ILE A 348 1.56 8.03 -8.18
C ILE A 348 2.75 7.78 -9.11
N ALA A 349 3.11 8.76 -9.95
CA ALA A 349 4.27 8.66 -10.85
C ALA A 349 5.59 8.54 -10.08
N VAL A 350 5.76 9.31 -8.99
CA VAL A 350 6.93 9.23 -8.12
C VAL A 350 7.02 7.86 -7.45
N GLU A 351 5.92 7.33 -6.92
CA GLU A 351 5.89 5.99 -6.33
C GLU A 351 6.28 4.91 -7.34
N THR A 352 5.66 4.93 -8.53
CA THR A 352 5.92 3.95 -9.58
C THR A 352 7.39 3.95 -10.02
N THR A 353 8.00 5.13 -10.10
CA THR A 353 9.44 5.25 -10.42
C THR A 353 10.33 4.85 -9.24
N SER A 354 9.94 5.12 -8.00
CA SER A 354 10.73 4.80 -6.81
C SER A 354 10.92 3.29 -6.62
N VAL A 355 9.96 2.48 -7.03
CA VAL A 355 10.05 1.00 -7.01
C VAL A 355 11.27 0.48 -7.78
N TYR A 356 11.69 1.19 -8.84
CA TYR A 356 12.81 0.77 -9.68
C TYR A 356 14.17 1.37 -9.26
N PHE A 357 14.18 2.51 -8.60
CA PHE A 357 15.41 3.28 -8.38
C PHE A 357 15.80 3.46 -6.91
N VAL A 358 14.86 3.36 -5.98
CA VAL A 358 15.11 3.67 -4.56
C VAL A 358 14.34 2.70 -3.68
N THR A 359 15.00 2.18 -2.65
CA THR A 359 14.37 1.36 -1.61
C THR A 359 13.61 2.22 -0.57
N LEU A 360 12.79 3.17 -1.03
CA LEU A 360 11.94 3.98 -0.16
C LEU A 360 10.76 3.16 0.37
N MET A 361 10.13 3.69 1.42
CA MET A 361 8.92 3.09 2.00
C MET A 361 7.82 3.01 0.94
N SER A 362 7.45 1.78 0.54
CA SER A 362 6.42 1.54 -0.46
C SER A 362 5.07 2.02 0.05
N GLY A 363 4.42 2.91 -0.69
CA GLY A 363 3.09 3.40 -0.38
C GLY A 363 3.01 4.81 0.20
N LEU A 364 4.12 5.44 0.59
CA LEU A 364 4.09 6.79 1.19
C LEU A 364 3.57 7.85 0.20
N PHE A 365 4.11 7.86 -1.02
CA PHE A 365 3.67 8.82 -2.04
C PHE A 365 2.26 8.52 -2.54
N VAL A 366 1.91 7.24 -2.71
CA VAL A 366 0.52 6.86 -3.01
C VAL A 366 -0.40 7.32 -1.89
N GLY A 367 -0.03 7.10 -0.63
CA GLY A 367 -0.78 7.58 0.53
C GLY A 367 -1.01 9.10 0.49
N ALA A 368 0.04 9.88 0.23
CA ALA A 368 -0.06 11.33 0.09
C ALA A 368 -0.98 11.72 -1.09
N GLY A 369 -0.84 11.07 -2.24
CA GLY A 369 -1.70 11.26 -3.41
C GLY A 369 -3.18 10.96 -3.09
N MET A 370 -3.45 9.88 -2.36
CA MET A 370 -4.81 9.52 -1.95
C MET A 370 -5.40 10.52 -0.95
N LEU A 371 -4.62 11.09 -0.05
CA LEU A 371 -5.08 12.17 0.85
C LEU A 371 -5.43 13.45 0.06
N ILE A 372 -4.65 13.77 -0.97
CA ILE A 372 -4.98 14.88 -1.90
C ILE A 372 -6.29 14.57 -2.63
N LEU A 373 -6.47 13.35 -3.12
CA LEU A 373 -7.71 12.91 -3.76
C LEU A 373 -8.90 12.96 -2.80
N LEU A 374 -8.72 12.62 -1.53
CA LEU A 374 -9.76 12.77 -0.51
C LEU A 374 -10.19 14.24 -0.38
N PHE A 375 -9.23 15.18 -0.33
CA PHE A 375 -9.53 16.61 -0.28
C PHE A 375 -10.28 17.07 -1.55
N VAL A 376 -9.80 16.67 -2.72
CA VAL A 376 -10.47 16.93 -4.01
C VAL A 376 -11.91 16.43 -3.99
N ASN A 377 -12.12 15.22 -3.44
CA ASN A 377 -13.43 14.61 -3.33
C ASN A 377 -14.38 15.41 -2.42
N ILE A 378 -13.92 15.85 -1.27
CA ILE A 378 -14.71 16.66 -0.32
C ILE A 378 -15.14 17.98 -1.02
N VAL A 379 -14.22 18.68 -1.68
CA VAL A 379 -14.52 19.92 -2.40
C VAL A 379 -15.53 19.66 -3.53
N ARG A 380 -15.38 18.56 -4.25
CA ARG A 380 -16.31 18.15 -5.32
C ARG A 380 -17.70 17.84 -4.77
N ALA A 381 -17.77 17.12 -3.64
CA ALA A 381 -19.03 16.81 -2.96
C ALA A 381 -19.81 18.09 -2.60
N ILE A 382 -19.14 19.03 -1.95
CA ILE A 382 -19.73 20.32 -1.55
C ILE A 382 -20.27 21.05 -2.77
N LYS A 383 -19.47 21.13 -3.85
CA LYS A 383 -19.87 21.79 -5.10
C LYS A 383 -21.09 21.13 -5.72
N ASN A 384 -21.12 19.80 -5.83
CA ASN A 384 -22.23 19.06 -6.41
C ASN A 384 -23.53 19.33 -5.64
N VAL A 385 -23.51 19.33 -4.32
CA VAL A 385 -24.68 19.65 -3.48
C VAL A 385 -25.14 21.09 -3.69
N GLN A 386 -24.22 22.05 -3.75
CA GLN A 386 -24.54 23.45 -4.00
C GLN A 386 -25.19 23.66 -5.40
N ASP A 387 -24.65 23.02 -6.43
CA ASP A 387 -25.18 23.11 -7.80
C ASP A 387 -26.61 22.52 -7.91
N ILE A 388 -26.89 21.45 -7.19
CA ILE A 388 -28.23 20.83 -7.14
C ILE A 388 -29.21 21.77 -6.43
N GLU A 389 -28.84 22.31 -5.28
CA GLU A 389 -29.71 23.20 -4.51
C GLU A 389 -30.04 24.48 -5.31
N LEU A 390 -29.04 25.07 -5.98
CA LEU A 390 -29.26 26.23 -6.87
C LEU A 390 -30.24 25.90 -8.01
N LYS A 391 -30.09 24.76 -8.66
CA LYS A 391 -31.02 24.31 -9.71
C LYS A 391 -32.44 24.11 -9.17
N ARG A 392 -32.58 23.57 -7.98
CA ARG A 392 -33.87 23.39 -7.32
C ARG A 392 -34.55 24.72 -7.04
N GLN A 393 -33.84 25.69 -6.44
CA GLN A 393 -34.35 27.02 -6.18
C GLN A 393 -34.76 27.74 -7.47
N GLN A 394 -33.95 27.66 -8.53
CA GLN A 394 -34.30 28.22 -9.83
C GLN A 394 -35.54 27.57 -10.46
N SER A 395 -35.74 26.28 -10.25
CA SER A 395 -36.95 25.58 -10.74
C SER A 395 -38.21 25.98 -9.98
N GLU A 396 -38.09 26.24 -8.67
CA GLU A 396 -39.21 26.72 -7.83
C GLU A 396 -39.61 28.14 -8.20
N ILE A 397 -38.64 29.04 -8.45
CA ILE A 397 -38.90 30.42 -8.91
C ILE A 397 -39.60 30.45 -10.28
N ARG A 398 -39.29 29.49 -11.16
CA ARG A 398 -39.93 29.42 -12.51
C ARG A 398 -41.37 28.84 -12.47
N LYS A 399 -41.73 28.15 -11.41
CA LYS A 399 -43.07 27.55 -11.25
C LYS A 399 -44.06 28.52 -10.57
N ASN A 400 -43.56 29.49 -9.85
CA ASN A 400 -44.33 30.61 -9.28
C ASN A 400 -44.33 31.79 -10.24
#